data_9c01fb1cf269527b21dd6c5643df45aa
#
_entry.id   9c01fb1cf269527b21dd6c5643df45aa
#
_cell.length_a   1.000
_cell.length_b   1.000
_cell.length_c   1.000
_cell.angle_alpha   90.00
_cell.angle_beta   90.00
_cell.angle_gamma   90.00
#
_symmetry.space_group_name_H-M   'P 1'
#
loop_
_entity.id
_entity.type
_entity.pdbx_description
1 polymer ?
#
loop_
_entity_poly.entity_id
_entity_poly.type
_entity_poly.pdbx_seq_one_letter_code
_entity_poly.pdbx_strand_id
1 'polypeptide(L)'
;MPQKILIVEDNENNRRLFRDILDFHGHQVSVASDGQEGVALARQLMPDLILMDIQMPGMDGMTAGCILKGDPATRGLKIIALTSFAMQGDEQKFLKAGFDGYLSKPISTRELPVLVQQWLEEK
;
A
#
# COMPACT_ATOMS: atom_id res chain seq x y z
N MET A 1 -0.86 3.42 20.16
CA MET A 1 -2.00 3.94 19.38
C MET A 1 -2.16 3.14 18.10
N PRO A 2 -3.38 2.72 17.76
CA PRO A 2 -3.59 2.02 16.49
C PRO A 2 -3.30 2.94 15.32
N GLN A 3 -2.65 2.39 14.32
CA GLN A 3 -2.34 3.10 13.09
C GLN A 3 -3.37 2.72 12.02
N LYS A 4 -3.69 3.66 11.15
CA LYS A 4 -4.62 3.42 10.05
C LYS A 4 -3.86 2.92 8.84
N ILE A 5 -4.22 1.75 8.34
CA ILE A 5 -3.60 1.15 7.17
C ILE A 5 -4.67 0.88 6.12
N LEU A 6 -4.39 1.31 4.89
CA LEU A 6 -5.24 1.00 3.75
C LEU A 6 -4.54 -0.02 2.87
N ILE A 7 -5.23 -1.11 2.57
CA ILE A 7 -4.73 -2.16 1.66
C ILE A 7 -5.52 -2.06 0.37
N VAL A 8 -4.82 -1.85 -0.75
CA VAL A 8 -5.42 -1.82 -2.09
C VAL A 8 -4.91 -3.03 -2.84
N GLU A 9 -5.78 -4.04 -2.99
CA GLU A 9 -5.42 -5.34 -3.56
C GLU A 9 -6.65 -5.93 -4.22
N ASP A 10 -6.54 -6.34 -5.50
CA ASP A 10 -7.68 -6.91 -6.22
C ASP A 10 -7.98 -8.37 -5.88
N ASN A 11 -7.01 -9.10 -5.36
CA ASN A 11 -7.20 -10.51 -4.98
C ASN A 11 -7.81 -10.59 -3.59
N GLU A 12 -9.01 -11.17 -3.51
CA GLU A 12 -9.75 -11.26 -2.26
C GLU A 12 -8.99 -12.02 -1.17
N ASN A 13 -8.33 -13.11 -1.54
CA ASN A 13 -7.57 -13.90 -0.57
C ASN A 13 -6.41 -13.12 0.01
N ASN A 14 -5.70 -12.37 -0.83
CA ASN A 14 -4.60 -11.52 -0.37
C ASN A 14 -5.10 -10.38 0.50
N ARG A 15 -6.23 -9.75 0.13
CA ARG A 15 -6.82 -8.70 0.96
C ARG A 15 -7.12 -9.20 2.37
N ARG A 16 -7.79 -10.36 2.45
CA ARG A 16 -8.17 -10.94 3.73
C ARG A 16 -6.95 -11.32 4.55
N LEU A 17 -5.96 -11.93 3.90
CA LEU A 17 -4.74 -12.35 4.60
C LEU A 17 -4.02 -11.15 5.20
N PHE A 18 -3.77 -10.13 4.41
CA PHE A 18 -3.05 -8.95 4.88
C PHE A 18 -3.84 -8.21 5.95
N ARG A 19 -5.16 -8.07 5.76
CA ARG A 19 -6.02 -7.44 6.75
C ARG A 19 -5.98 -8.19 8.08
N ASP A 20 -6.11 -9.51 8.04
CA ASP A 20 -6.17 -10.31 9.26
C ASP A 20 -4.84 -10.23 10.03
N ILE A 21 -3.71 -10.26 9.31
CA ILE A 21 -2.40 -10.16 9.93
C ILE A 21 -2.23 -8.80 10.62
N LEU A 22 -2.55 -7.73 9.93
CA LEU A 22 -2.33 -6.38 10.45
C LEU A 22 -3.35 -6.01 11.53
N ASP A 23 -4.58 -6.48 11.39
CA ASP A 23 -5.60 -6.31 12.40
C ASP A 23 -5.19 -7.02 13.70
N PHE A 24 -4.64 -8.22 13.59
CA PHE A 24 -4.13 -8.96 14.73
C PHE A 24 -3.05 -8.17 15.48
N HIS A 25 -2.26 -7.39 14.76
CA HIS A 25 -1.20 -6.57 15.36
C HIS A 25 -1.69 -5.21 15.85
N GLY A 26 -3.00 -5.01 15.91
CA GLY A 26 -3.59 -3.83 16.54
C GLY A 26 -3.81 -2.63 15.64
N HIS A 27 -3.63 -2.79 14.32
CA HIS A 27 -3.85 -1.69 13.38
C HIS A 27 -5.32 -1.60 12.97
N GLN A 28 -5.77 -0.40 12.61
CA GLN A 28 -7.07 -0.21 11.98
C GLN A 28 -6.91 -0.37 10.48
N VAL A 29 -7.46 -1.44 9.93
CA VAL A 29 -7.25 -1.81 8.54
C VAL A 29 -8.51 -1.57 7.72
N SER A 30 -8.36 -0.85 6.61
CA SER A 30 -9.38 -0.69 5.59
C SER A 30 -8.88 -1.32 4.30
N VAL A 31 -9.79 -1.81 3.46
CA VAL A 31 -9.41 -2.48 2.23
C VAL A 31 -10.12 -1.86 1.04
N ALA A 32 -9.45 -1.87 -0.10
CA ALA A 32 -10.00 -1.47 -1.38
C ALA A 32 -9.67 -2.56 -2.40
N SER A 33 -10.57 -2.79 -3.33
CA SER A 33 -10.43 -3.88 -4.31
C SER A 33 -9.87 -3.43 -5.66
N ASP A 34 -9.73 -2.12 -5.87
CA ASP A 34 -9.14 -1.58 -7.09
C ASP A 34 -8.54 -0.20 -6.83
N GLY A 35 -7.86 0.33 -7.85
CA GLY A 35 -7.16 1.61 -7.73
C GLY A 35 -8.09 2.79 -7.49
N GLN A 36 -9.25 2.83 -8.14
CA GLN A 36 -10.22 3.91 -7.97
C GLN A 36 -10.73 3.96 -6.54
N GLU A 37 -11.15 2.82 -6.02
CA GLU A 37 -11.62 2.72 -4.64
C GLU A 37 -10.49 3.10 -3.67
N GLY A 38 -9.26 2.64 -3.98
CA GLY A 38 -8.09 2.97 -3.16
C GLY A 38 -7.83 4.46 -3.08
N VAL A 39 -7.90 5.17 -4.21
CA VAL A 39 -7.72 6.62 -4.22
C VAL A 39 -8.82 7.31 -3.42
N ALA A 40 -10.08 6.90 -3.60
CA ALA A 40 -11.21 7.49 -2.89
C ALA A 40 -11.08 7.29 -1.38
N LEU A 41 -10.75 6.08 -0.95
CA LEU A 41 -10.60 5.78 0.48
C LEU A 41 -9.38 6.48 1.08
N ALA A 42 -8.28 6.57 0.33
CA ALA A 42 -7.11 7.29 0.81
C ALA A 42 -7.43 8.76 1.10
N ARG A 43 -8.20 9.40 0.23
CA ARG A 43 -8.63 10.78 0.43
C ARG A 43 -9.55 10.94 1.61
N GLN A 44 -10.45 9.98 1.81
CA GLN A 44 -11.43 10.01 2.90
C GLN A 44 -10.80 9.71 4.24
N LEU A 45 -9.96 8.68 4.30
CA LEU A 45 -9.44 8.15 5.57
C LEU A 45 -8.12 8.76 5.99
N MET A 46 -7.34 9.27 5.04
CA MET A 46 -5.98 9.78 5.28
C MET A 46 -5.16 8.79 6.12
N PRO A 47 -4.95 7.56 5.62
CA PRO A 47 -4.28 6.53 6.40
C PRO A 47 -2.81 6.85 6.67
N ASP A 48 -2.25 6.20 7.67
CA ASP A 48 -0.84 6.36 8.00
C ASP A 48 0.06 5.60 7.03
N LEU A 49 -0.47 4.55 6.39
CA LEU A 49 0.26 3.73 5.44
C LEU A 49 -0.71 3.14 4.43
N ILE A 50 -0.30 3.12 3.16
CA ILE A 50 -1.04 2.46 2.08
C ILE A 50 -0.18 1.35 1.51
N LEU A 51 -0.73 0.12 1.47
CA LEU A 51 -0.13 -0.99 0.76
C LEU A 51 -0.87 -1.10 -0.56
N MET A 52 -0.17 -0.78 -1.66
CA MET A 52 -0.78 -0.63 -2.98
C MET A 52 -0.28 -1.68 -3.95
N ASP A 53 -1.17 -2.61 -4.34
CA ASP A 53 -0.84 -3.58 -5.39
C ASP A 53 -0.65 -2.84 -6.71
N ILE A 54 0.46 -3.13 -7.39
CA ILE A 54 0.77 -2.48 -8.67
C ILE A 54 -0.04 -3.09 -9.81
N GLN A 55 -0.33 -4.38 -9.74
CA GLN A 55 -0.95 -5.12 -10.83
C GLN A 55 -2.42 -5.37 -10.57
N MET A 56 -3.25 -4.44 -11.00
CA MET A 56 -4.69 -4.54 -10.86
C MET A 56 -5.37 -4.20 -12.18
N PRO A 57 -6.51 -4.84 -12.50
CA PRO A 57 -7.27 -4.45 -13.69
C PRO A 57 -7.85 -3.05 -13.53
N GLY A 58 -8.01 -2.36 -14.66
CA GLY A 58 -8.47 -0.98 -14.66
C GLY A 58 -7.35 -0.03 -14.24
N MET A 59 -7.58 0.75 -13.20
CA MET A 59 -6.54 1.65 -12.67
C MET A 59 -5.53 0.82 -11.87
N ASP A 60 -4.29 0.69 -12.37
CA ASP A 60 -3.24 -0.02 -11.67
C ASP A 60 -2.69 0.79 -10.50
N GLY A 61 -1.87 0.13 -9.67
CA GLY A 61 -1.33 0.77 -8.48
C GLY A 61 -0.36 1.90 -8.77
N MET A 62 0.38 1.81 -9.89
CA MET A 62 1.28 2.90 -10.27
C MET A 62 0.50 4.17 -10.59
N THR A 63 -0.58 4.05 -11.36
CA THR A 63 -1.46 5.17 -11.69
C THR A 63 -2.10 5.75 -10.42
N ALA A 64 -2.64 4.88 -9.57
CA ALA A 64 -3.27 5.31 -8.32
C ALA A 64 -2.27 6.04 -7.42
N GLY A 65 -1.06 5.50 -7.29
CA GLY A 65 0.00 6.14 -6.51
C GLY A 65 0.40 7.50 -7.05
N CYS A 66 0.50 7.61 -8.39
CA CYS A 66 0.81 8.89 -9.02
C CYS A 66 -0.28 9.94 -8.78
N ILE A 67 -1.55 9.52 -8.83
CA ILE A 67 -2.66 10.41 -8.54
C ILE A 67 -2.55 10.95 -7.11
N LEU A 68 -2.30 10.08 -6.14
CA LEU A 68 -2.20 10.47 -4.74
C LEU A 68 -0.98 11.36 -4.50
N LYS A 69 0.16 11.05 -5.09
CA LYS A 69 1.38 11.85 -4.90
C LYS A 69 1.33 13.17 -5.65
N GLY A 70 0.50 13.25 -6.70
CA GLY A 70 0.30 14.48 -7.45
C GLY A 70 -0.70 15.45 -6.81
N ASP A 71 -1.45 15.00 -5.82
CA ASP A 71 -2.45 15.81 -5.13
C ASP A 71 -1.83 16.38 -3.84
N PRO A 72 -1.77 17.71 -3.67
CA PRO A 72 -1.21 18.31 -2.44
C PRO A 72 -1.86 17.78 -1.15
N ALA A 73 -3.15 17.40 -1.20
CA ALA A 73 -3.85 16.90 -0.03
C ALA A 73 -3.38 15.51 0.40
N THR A 74 -2.87 14.68 -0.53
CA THR A 74 -2.52 13.29 -0.25
C THR A 74 -1.06 12.94 -0.49
N ARG A 75 -0.26 13.85 -1.03
CA ARG A 75 1.14 13.52 -1.35
C ARG A 75 2.00 13.18 -0.15
N GLY A 76 1.58 13.56 1.04
CA GLY A 76 2.28 13.20 2.27
C GLY A 76 1.98 11.80 2.78
N LEU A 77 1.02 11.10 2.18
CA LEU A 77 0.68 9.74 2.58
C LEU A 77 1.80 8.77 2.20
N LYS A 78 2.12 7.85 3.09
CA LYS A 78 3.15 6.85 2.83
C LYS A 78 2.56 5.70 2.03
N ILE A 79 3.16 5.40 0.87
CA ILE A 79 2.65 4.38 -0.06
C ILE A 79 3.75 3.36 -0.34
N ILE A 80 3.42 2.09 -0.10
CA ILE A 80 4.34 0.97 -0.35
C ILE A 80 3.76 0.13 -1.48
N ALA A 81 4.55 -0.08 -2.53
CA ALA A 81 4.13 -0.87 -3.69
C ALA A 81 4.22 -2.37 -3.38
N LEU A 82 3.19 -3.12 -3.76
CA LEU A 82 3.22 -4.58 -3.72
C LEU A 82 3.33 -5.06 -5.16
N THR A 83 4.39 -5.80 -5.49
CA THR A 83 4.67 -6.15 -6.88
C THR A 83 5.18 -7.59 -7.02
N SER A 84 4.72 -8.27 -8.09
CA SER A 84 5.26 -9.58 -8.47
C SER A 84 6.50 -9.45 -9.35
N PHE A 85 6.83 -8.24 -9.81
CA PHE A 85 7.93 -7.99 -10.74
C PHE A 85 8.99 -7.08 -10.11
N ALA A 86 9.60 -7.55 -9.03
CA ALA A 86 10.71 -6.83 -8.40
C ALA A 86 12.01 -7.15 -9.15
N MET A 87 12.14 -6.64 -10.37
CA MET A 87 13.36 -6.80 -11.16
C MET A 87 14.31 -5.64 -10.90
N GLN A 88 15.56 -5.85 -11.25
CA GLN A 88 16.58 -4.82 -11.12
C GLN A 88 16.15 -3.56 -11.89
N GLY A 89 16.10 -2.43 -11.20
CA GLY A 89 15.67 -1.17 -11.78
C GLY A 89 14.22 -0.78 -11.43
N ASP A 90 13.37 -1.72 -11.03
CA ASP A 90 11.99 -1.42 -10.69
C ASP A 90 11.90 -0.60 -9.40
N GLU A 91 12.81 -0.82 -8.47
CA GLU A 91 12.86 -0.03 -7.24
C GLU A 91 12.98 1.47 -7.55
N GLN A 92 13.87 1.83 -8.47
CA GLN A 92 14.04 3.23 -8.87
C GLN A 92 12.78 3.79 -9.51
N LYS A 93 12.09 2.97 -10.30
CA LYS A 93 10.84 3.35 -10.94
C LYS A 93 9.78 3.71 -9.90
N PHE A 94 9.64 2.89 -8.85
CA PHE A 94 8.68 3.17 -7.78
C PHE A 94 9.08 4.43 -7.00
N LEU A 95 10.34 4.57 -6.67
CA LEU A 95 10.81 5.75 -5.94
C LEU A 95 10.62 7.04 -6.74
N LYS A 96 10.86 7.00 -8.05
CA LYS A 96 10.63 8.15 -8.92
C LYS A 96 9.16 8.53 -9.00
N ALA A 97 8.27 7.55 -8.90
CA ALA A 97 6.83 7.79 -8.88
C ALA A 97 6.35 8.34 -7.53
N GLY A 98 7.24 8.42 -6.54
CA GLY A 98 6.92 8.95 -5.22
C GLY A 98 6.56 7.90 -4.18
N PHE A 99 6.68 6.62 -4.51
CA PHE A 99 6.44 5.54 -3.56
C PHE A 99 7.53 5.53 -2.50
N ASP A 100 7.16 5.20 -1.28
CA ASP A 100 8.08 5.21 -0.15
C ASP A 100 8.83 3.89 0.04
N GLY A 101 8.40 2.84 -0.66
CA GLY A 101 9.07 1.55 -0.63
C GLY A 101 8.31 0.54 -1.47
N TYR A 102 8.76 -0.71 -1.46
CA TYR A 102 8.08 -1.79 -2.16
C TYR A 102 8.29 -3.12 -1.47
N LEU A 103 7.37 -4.06 -1.73
CA LEU A 103 7.46 -5.45 -1.30
C LEU A 103 7.23 -6.35 -2.49
N SER A 104 8.08 -7.39 -2.63
CA SER A 104 7.94 -8.40 -3.67
C SER A 104 6.95 -9.47 -3.24
N LYS A 105 6.04 -9.85 -4.14
CA LYS A 105 5.17 -11.00 -3.94
C LYS A 105 5.91 -12.29 -4.30
N PRO A 106 5.66 -13.40 -3.61
CA PRO A 106 4.73 -13.56 -2.50
C PRO A 106 5.26 -12.90 -1.24
N ILE A 107 4.39 -12.21 -0.52
CA ILE A 107 4.78 -11.46 0.66
C ILE A 107 4.82 -12.41 1.86
N SER A 108 5.94 -12.38 2.59
CA SER A 108 6.09 -13.19 3.79
C SER A 108 5.14 -12.70 4.88
N THR A 109 4.29 -13.60 5.38
CA THR A 109 3.35 -13.27 6.44
C THR A 109 4.06 -12.97 7.76
N ARG A 110 5.27 -13.49 7.93
CA ARG A 110 6.10 -13.19 9.11
C ARG A 110 6.71 -11.81 9.05
N GLU A 111 7.17 -11.42 7.86
CA GLU A 111 7.88 -10.16 7.67
C GLU A 111 6.95 -8.97 7.54
N LEU A 112 5.73 -9.19 7.03
CA LEU A 112 4.81 -8.09 6.77
C LEU A 112 4.57 -7.20 7.98
N PRO A 113 4.22 -7.71 9.17
CA PRO A 113 3.97 -6.84 10.31
C PRO A 113 5.22 -6.10 10.77
N VAL A 114 6.41 -6.73 10.65
CA VAL A 114 7.68 -6.10 11.02
C VAL A 114 7.98 -4.94 10.08
N LEU A 115 7.86 -5.16 8.78
CA LEU A 115 8.15 -4.13 7.78
C LEU A 115 7.14 -2.98 7.87
N VAL A 116 5.86 -3.28 8.06
CA VAL A 116 4.84 -2.27 8.24
C VAL A 116 5.17 -1.39 9.45
N GLN A 117 5.55 -2.01 10.57
CA GLN A 117 5.91 -1.26 11.77
C GLN A 117 7.11 -0.34 11.51
N GLN A 118 8.11 -0.83 10.77
CA GLN A 118 9.28 -0.02 10.43
C GLN A 118 8.88 1.21 9.61
N TRP A 119 8.02 1.03 8.60
CA TRP A 119 7.58 2.16 7.79
C TRP A 119 6.72 3.14 8.58
N LEU A 120 5.89 2.66 9.49
CA LEU A 120 5.07 3.53 10.34
C LEU A 120 5.92 4.38 11.28
N GLU A 121 7.09 3.88 11.68
CA GLU A 121 8.02 4.60 12.56
C GLU A 121 8.89 5.59 11.82
N GLU A 122 9.06 5.44 10.52
CA GLU A 122 9.83 6.38 9.70
C GLU A 122 9.09 7.71 9.58
N LYS A 123 9.83 8.78 9.72
CA LYS A 123 9.27 10.13 9.61
C LYS A 123 9.64 10.78 8.28
#